data_e15dc13afdda8e027c59787795397de0
#
_entry.id   e15dc13afdda8e027c59787795397de0
#
_cell.length_a   1.000
_cell.length_b   1.000
_cell.length_c   1.000
_cell.angle_alpha   90.00
_cell.angle_beta   90.00
_cell.angle_gamma   90.00
#
_symmetry.space_group_name_H-M   'P 1'
#
loop_
_entity.id
_entity.type
_entity.pdbx_description
1 polymer ?
#
loop_
_entity_poly.entity_id
_entity_poly.type
_entity_poly.pdbx_seq_one_letter_code
_entity_poly.pdbx_strand_id
1 'polypeptide(L)'
;VLCGVSLGGAAVLAADSDVPEVKGVATIGAPADVGNVLHQFGGSLDEIRETGKAEVSLAGRPFTITKNFVDDAEGNRLEDRIAGMKKALLVLHSPVDQTVGIENASKIFVAAKHPKSFISLDNADHLVSRPADAAYAAGLIAAWAARFVPEPEVPEEASEAVVVTETGLGKFTNAVMVGRHRLSADEPKSVGGLDTGPSPYDYLSVALGTCTAMTLRMYAGYKKLTLGKVSVEVSH
;
A
#
# COMPACT_ATOMS: atom_id res chain seq x y z
N VAL A 1 7.56 -6.96 -1.74
CA VAL A 1 7.81 -5.67 -1.05
C VAL A 1 7.14 -5.72 0.32
N LEU A 2 7.86 -5.31 1.36
CA LEU A 2 7.30 -5.05 2.69
C LEU A 2 6.91 -3.57 2.79
N CYS A 3 5.78 -3.30 3.43
CA CYS A 3 5.33 -1.93 3.69
C CYS A 3 4.91 -1.80 5.16
N GLY A 4 5.36 -0.73 5.83
CA GLY A 4 5.04 -0.50 7.23
C GLY A 4 4.80 0.97 7.53
N VAL A 5 3.83 1.23 8.43
CA VAL A 5 3.46 2.57 8.89
C VAL A 5 3.89 2.72 10.35
N SER A 6 4.46 3.87 10.71
CA SER A 6 4.87 4.17 12.08
C SER A 6 5.80 3.08 12.64
N LEU A 7 5.49 2.51 13.80
CA LEU A 7 6.24 1.39 14.40
C LEU A 7 6.31 0.17 13.47
N GLY A 8 5.26 -0.09 12.67
CA GLY A 8 5.29 -1.13 11.64
C GLY A 8 6.34 -0.88 10.56
N GLY A 9 6.68 0.40 10.30
CA GLY A 9 7.79 0.78 9.42
C GLY A 9 9.15 0.37 10.00
N ALA A 10 9.38 0.57 11.29
CA ALA A 10 10.58 0.09 11.97
C ALA A 10 10.64 -1.45 11.99
N ALA A 11 9.50 -2.11 12.20
CA ALA A 11 9.41 -3.57 12.20
C ALA A 11 9.79 -4.17 10.84
N VAL A 12 9.31 -3.63 9.72
CA VAL A 12 9.67 -4.15 8.39
C VAL A 12 11.13 -3.85 8.02
N LEU A 13 11.70 -2.76 8.52
CA LEU A 13 13.15 -2.47 8.39
C LEU A 13 14.00 -3.45 9.19
N ALA A 14 13.51 -3.89 10.36
CA ALA A 14 14.18 -4.89 11.17
C ALA A 14 14.07 -6.31 10.60
N ALA A 15 12.90 -6.67 10.06
CA ALA A 15 12.61 -8.01 9.55
C ALA A 15 13.14 -8.29 8.14
N ASP A 16 13.63 -7.26 7.44
CA ASP A 16 14.07 -7.36 6.05
C ASP A 16 15.07 -8.49 5.79
N SER A 17 16.06 -8.65 6.68
CA SER A 17 17.10 -9.69 6.56
C SER A 17 16.55 -11.11 6.71
N ASP A 18 15.42 -11.27 7.38
CA ASP A 18 14.82 -12.56 7.72
C ASP A 18 13.87 -13.07 6.62
N VAL A 19 13.61 -12.24 5.57
CA VAL A 19 12.73 -12.56 4.45
C VAL A 19 13.49 -12.36 3.12
N PRO A 20 14.17 -13.40 2.62
CA PRO A 20 15.03 -13.31 1.43
C PRO A 20 14.30 -12.89 0.15
N GLU A 21 13.01 -13.21 0.02
CA GLU A 21 12.18 -12.91 -1.14
C GLU A 21 11.85 -11.42 -1.29
N VAL A 22 12.02 -10.64 -0.22
CA VAL A 22 11.78 -9.19 -0.24
C VAL A 22 12.76 -8.51 -1.18
N LYS A 23 12.23 -7.72 -2.11
CA LYS A 23 13.01 -6.93 -3.07
C LYS A 23 13.09 -5.45 -2.69
N GLY A 24 12.22 -5.00 -1.81
CA GLY A 24 12.18 -3.62 -1.35
C GLY A 24 11.33 -3.43 -0.12
N VAL A 25 11.62 -2.37 0.62
CA VAL A 25 10.92 -1.96 1.84
C VAL A 25 10.40 -0.54 1.66
N ALA A 26 9.13 -0.31 1.98
CA ALA A 26 8.51 1.01 2.01
C ALA A 26 8.07 1.35 3.43
N THR A 27 8.38 2.56 3.89
CA THR A 27 8.00 3.04 5.23
C THR A 27 7.22 4.34 5.15
N ILE A 28 6.23 4.50 6.01
CA ILE A 28 5.46 5.74 6.18
C ILE A 28 5.57 6.17 7.64
N GLY A 29 6.14 7.35 7.90
CA GLY A 29 6.24 7.92 9.23
C GLY A 29 6.97 7.03 10.24
N ALA A 30 7.99 6.28 9.80
CA ALA A 30 8.69 5.30 10.63
C ALA A 30 9.71 5.97 11.57
N PRO A 31 9.84 5.52 12.84
CA PRO A 31 10.93 5.91 13.69
C PRO A 31 12.23 5.22 13.26
N ALA A 32 13.33 5.96 13.30
CA ALA A 32 14.68 5.44 13.03
C ALA A 32 15.26 4.64 14.21
N ASP A 33 14.71 4.86 15.38
CA ASP A 33 15.13 4.23 16.63
C ASP A 33 13.87 3.88 17.43
N VAL A 34 13.65 2.58 17.61
CA VAL A 34 12.51 2.07 18.38
C VAL A 34 12.72 2.32 19.88
N GLY A 35 13.97 2.38 20.36
CA GLY A 35 14.29 2.75 21.73
C GLY A 35 13.74 4.12 22.13
N ASN A 36 13.74 5.09 21.20
CA ASN A 36 13.14 6.40 21.44
C ASN A 36 11.60 6.35 21.60
N VAL A 37 10.93 5.37 21.01
CA VAL A 37 9.48 5.18 21.20
C VAL A 37 9.20 4.71 22.64
N LEU A 38 10.11 3.96 23.26
CA LEU A 38 9.98 3.49 24.64
C LEU A 38 9.87 4.67 25.63
N HIS A 39 10.51 5.81 25.34
CA HIS A 39 10.38 7.01 26.20
C HIS A 39 8.93 7.52 26.26
N GLN A 40 8.10 7.23 25.26
CA GLN A 40 6.68 7.61 25.25
C GLN A 40 5.85 6.75 26.21
N PHE A 41 6.37 5.61 26.66
CA PHE A 41 5.67 4.73 27.60
C PHE A 41 5.78 5.20 29.06
N GLY A 42 6.66 6.17 29.34
CA GLY A 42 6.77 6.80 30.67
C GLY A 42 6.91 5.81 31.81
N GLY A 43 6.11 5.97 32.86
CA GLY A 43 6.12 5.08 34.03
C GLY A 43 5.67 3.65 33.77
N SER A 44 5.05 3.36 32.62
CA SER A 44 4.64 2.00 32.28
C SER A 44 5.82 1.08 31.92
N LEU A 45 7.01 1.62 31.62
CA LEU A 45 8.20 0.81 31.35
C LEU A 45 8.62 -0.03 32.58
N ASP A 46 8.58 0.56 33.75
CA ASP A 46 8.94 -0.16 34.98
C ASP A 46 7.92 -1.25 35.28
N GLU A 47 6.62 -0.95 35.11
CA GLU A 47 5.55 -1.94 35.21
C GLU A 47 5.74 -3.09 34.21
N ILE A 48 6.07 -2.79 32.94
CA ILE A 48 6.33 -3.82 31.91
C ILE A 48 7.51 -4.71 32.31
N ARG A 49 8.59 -4.13 32.85
CA ARG A 49 9.77 -4.88 33.29
C ARG A 49 9.49 -5.79 34.49
N GLU A 50 8.65 -5.33 35.41
CA GLU A 50 8.31 -6.07 36.63
C GLU A 50 7.23 -7.12 36.38
N THR A 51 6.16 -6.79 35.67
CA THR A 51 4.98 -7.66 35.49
C THR A 51 4.97 -8.46 34.19
N GLY A 52 5.88 -8.11 33.25
CA GLY A 52 5.97 -8.72 31.93
C GLY A 52 5.11 -8.05 30.87
N LYS A 53 4.17 -7.16 31.21
CA LYS A 53 3.31 -6.41 30.28
C LYS A 53 2.63 -5.23 30.98
N ALA A 54 2.31 -4.17 30.23
CA ALA A 54 1.39 -3.10 30.67
C ALA A 54 0.59 -2.56 29.48
N GLU A 55 -0.50 -1.87 29.79
CA GLU A 55 -1.27 -1.14 28.80
C GLU A 55 -0.71 0.29 28.66
N VAL A 56 -0.39 0.69 27.42
CA VAL A 56 0.11 2.02 27.09
C VAL A 56 -0.79 2.67 26.05
N SER A 57 -0.94 4.00 26.12
CA SER A 57 -1.68 4.75 25.10
C SER A 57 -0.72 5.27 24.03
N LEU A 58 -0.89 4.81 22.80
CA LEU A 58 -0.16 5.29 21.61
C LEU A 58 -1.12 5.94 20.64
N ALA A 59 -0.88 7.21 20.32
CA ALA A 59 -1.75 8.00 19.45
C ALA A 59 -3.24 7.96 19.88
N GLY A 60 -3.49 7.96 21.20
CA GLY A 60 -4.84 7.92 21.78
C GLY A 60 -5.53 6.55 21.76
N ARG A 61 -4.81 5.48 21.44
CA ARG A 61 -5.33 4.10 21.45
C ARG A 61 -4.59 3.25 22.48
N PRO A 62 -5.28 2.39 23.24
CA PRO A 62 -4.64 1.48 24.19
C PRO A 62 -3.99 0.31 23.45
N PHE A 63 -2.76 -0.02 23.86
CA PHE A 63 -2.02 -1.18 23.39
C PHE A 63 -1.40 -1.91 24.58
N THR A 64 -1.45 -3.22 24.56
CA THR A 64 -0.72 -4.04 25.53
C THR A 64 0.71 -4.27 25.02
N ILE A 65 1.69 -3.69 25.71
CA ILE A 65 3.11 -3.88 25.42
C ILE A 65 3.69 -4.92 26.34
N THR A 66 4.48 -5.84 25.78
CA THR A 66 5.14 -6.92 26.55
C THR A 66 6.60 -6.61 26.78
N LYS A 67 7.17 -7.26 27.81
CA LYS A 67 8.61 -7.17 28.10
C LYS A 67 9.46 -7.59 26.90
N ASN A 68 9.06 -8.64 26.17
CA ASN A 68 9.79 -9.09 24.98
C ASN A 68 9.91 -7.98 23.93
N PHE A 69 8.86 -7.17 23.74
CA PHE A 69 8.92 -6.03 22.85
C PHE A 69 9.94 -4.98 23.33
N VAL A 70 9.97 -4.69 24.63
CA VAL A 70 10.91 -3.72 25.20
C VAL A 70 12.35 -4.21 25.07
N ASP A 71 12.60 -5.47 25.42
CA ASP A 71 13.93 -6.10 25.32
C ASP A 71 14.43 -6.13 23.86
N ASP A 72 13.55 -6.42 22.91
CA ASP A 72 13.85 -6.42 21.48
C ASP A 72 14.13 -5.01 20.96
N ALA A 73 13.35 -4.01 21.38
CA ALA A 73 13.52 -2.61 21.02
C ALA A 73 14.84 -2.02 21.56
N GLU A 74 15.27 -2.40 22.76
CA GLU A 74 16.53 -1.98 23.37
C GLU A 74 17.75 -2.71 22.77
N GLY A 75 17.58 -3.97 22.35
CA GLY A 75 18.65 -4.83 21.82
C GLY A 75 18.97 -4.62 20.35
N ASN A 76 18.06 -4.05 19.57
CA ASN A 76 18.22 -3.94 18.12
C ASN A 76 18.59 -2.52 17.68
N ARG A 77 19.82 -2.35 17.19
CA ARG A 77 20.25 -1.14 16.50
C ARG A 77 19.67 -1.15 15.06
N LEU A 78 18.52 -0.51 14.89
CA LEU A 78 17.86 -0.45 13.60
C LEU A 78 18.74 0.19 12.51
N GLU A 79 19.60 1.13 12.89
CA GLU A 79 20.55 1.80 11.99
C GLU A 79 21.51 0.81 11.33
N ASP A 80 22.06 -0.14 12.11
CA ASP A 80 22.99 -1.16 11.59
C ASP A 80 22.27 -2.11 10.62
N ARG A 81 21.01 -2.46 10.91
CA ARG A 81 20.18 -3.28 10.01
C ARG A 81 19.89 -2.54 8.71
N ILE A 82 19.51 -1.26 8.77
CA ILE A 82 19.28 -0.41 7.59
C ILE A 82 20.56 -0.28 6.76
N ALA A 83 21.71 -0.05 7.39
CA ALA A 83 23.00 0.04 6.70
C ALA A 83 23.40 -1.28 6.04
N GLY A 84 23.00 -2.41 6.61
CA GLY A 84 23.21 -3.75 6.08
C GLY A 84 22.21 -4.17 5.01
N MET A 85 21.08 -3.49 4.91
CA MET A 85 20.01 -3.78 3.95
C MET A 85 20.48 -3.61 2.51
N LYS A 86 20.44 -4.68 1.72
CA LYS A 86 20.84 -4.69 0.29
C LYS A 86 19.62 -4.69 -0.63
N LYS A 87 18.56 -4.02 -0.23
CA LYS A 87 17.27 -3.97 -0.91
C LYS A 87 16.86 -2.53 -1.17
N ALA A 88 15.94 -2.34 -2.08
CA ALA A 88 15.42 -1.00 -2.37
C ALA A 88 14.64 -0.44 -1.18
N LEU A 89 14.83 0.84 -0.89
CA LEU A 89 14.13 1.54 0.20
C LEU A 89 13.32 2.71 -0.35
N LEU A 90 12.07 2.81 0.08
CA LEU A 90 11.22 3.98 -0.08
C LEU A 90 10.84 4.53 1.30
N VAL A 91 11.19 5.78 1.56
CA VAL A 91 10.81 6.49 2.79
C VAL A 91 9.79 7.55 2.43
N LEU A 92 8.58 7.44 3.00
CA LEU A 92 7.56 8.47 2.93
C LEU A 92 7.37 9.07 4.33
N HIS A 93 7.40 10.40 4.42
CA HIS A 93 7.28 11.06 5.72
C HIS A 93 6.72 12.48 5.57
N SER A 94 5.86 12.87 6.50
CA SER A 94 5.36 14.23 6.54
C SER A 94 6.29 15.14 7.35
N PRO A 95 6.66 16.33 6.83
CA PRO A 95 7.49 17.28 7.57
C PRO A 95 6.78 17.90 8.77
N VAL A 96 5.46 17.77 8.85
CA VAL A 96 4.63 18.28 9.95
C VAL A 96 4.16 17.20 10.91
N ASP A 97 4.70 15.98 10.79
CA ASP A 97 4.40 14.86 11.69
C ASP A 97 4.84 15.20 13.12
N GLN A 98 3.87 15.27 14.05
CA GLN A 98 4.09 15.61 15.46
C GLN A 98 4.30 14.36 16.33
N THR A 99 4.13 13.16 15.78
CA THR A 99 4.29 11.89 16.51
C THR A 99 5.68 11.33 16.30
N VAL A 100 6.12 11.26 15.05
CA VAL A 100 7.47 10.86 14.66
C VAL A 100 8.05 11.97 13.79
N GLY A 101 8.98 12.75 14.33
CA GLY A 101 9.56 13.89 13.62
C GLY A 101 10.30 13.51 12.35
N ILE A 102 10.33 14.43 11.38
CA ILE A 102 10.93 14.24 10.04
C ILE A 102 12.41 13.84 10.09
N GLU A 103 13.13 14.16 11.16
CA GLU A 103 14.53 13.77 11.35
C GLU A 103 14.73 12.26 11.36
N ASN A 104 13.70 11.47 11.72
CA ASN A 104 13.74 10.02 11.64
C ASN A 104 13.86 9.54 10.19
N ALA A 105 13.10 10.14 9.27
CA ALA A 105 13.21 9.86 7.84
C ALA A 105 14.63 10.15 7.33
N SER A 106 15.22 11.24 7.77
CA SER A 106 16.60 11.60 7.41
C SER A 106 17.60 10.57 7.90
N LYS A 107 17.48 10.12 9.15
CA LYS A 107 18.36 9.07 9.71
C LYS A 107 18.23 7.77 8.95
N ILE A 108 17.00 7.28 8.70
CA ILE A 108 16.73 6.08 7.90
C ILE A 108 17.35 6.22 6.50
N PHE A 109 17.08 7.35 5.85
CA PHE A 109 17.55 7.58 4.49
C PHE A 109 19.08 7.65 4.40
N VAL A 110 19.76 8.30 5.36
CA VAL A 110 21.22 8.38 5.39
C VAL A 110 21.86 7.03 5.65
N ALA A 111 21.35 6.27 6.60
CA ALA A 111 21.85 4.93 6.94
C ALA A 111 21.74 3.94 5.78
N ALA A 112 20.68 4.02 4.99
CA ALA A 112 20.42 3.08 3.89
C ALA A 112 21.40 3.29 2.72
N LYS A 113 21.71 2.18 2.02
CA LYS A 113 22.45 2.20 0.74
C LYS A 113 21.47 2.31 -0.44
N HIS A 114 21.99 2.66 -1.61
CA HIS A 114 21.21 2.65 -2.84
C HIS A 114 20.79 1.23 -3.28
N PRO A 115 19.62 1.08 -3.93
CA PRO A 115 18.67 2.13 -4.32
C PRO A 115 17.79 2.60 -3.17
N LYS A 116 17.68 3.90 -2.99
CA LYS A 116 16.80 4.51 -1.97
C LYS A 116 16.11 5.74 -2.51
N SER A 117 14.87 5.98 -2.05
CA SER A 117 14.04 7.11 -2.42
C SER A 117 13.40 7.73 -1.18
N PHE A 118 13.24 9.05 -1.18
CA PHE A 118 12.50 9.78 -0.16
C PHE A 118 11.41 10.61 -0.82
N ILE A 119 10.21 10.60 -0.26
CA ILE A 119 9.09 11.42 -0.70
C ILE A 119 8.46 12.09 0.51
N SER A 120 8.34 13.42 0.44
CA SER A 120 7.61 14.20 1.40
C SER A 120 6.10 13.99 1.21
N LEU A 121 5.38 13.77 2.31
CA LEU A 121 3.92 13.74 2.33
C LEU A 121 3.33 15.11 2.71
N ASP A 122 4.10 16.19 2.51
CA ASP A 122 3.74 17.58 2.72
C ASP A 122 3.05 17.84 4.07
N ASN A 123 1.72 17.96 4.10
CA ASN A 123 0.94 18.28 5.28
C ASN A 123 0.05 17.12 5.75
N ALA A 124 0.39 15.88 5.41
CA ALA A 124 -0.30 14.70 5.93
C ALA A 124 -0.07 14.56 7.44
N ASP A 125 -1.07 14.06 8.16
CA ASP A 125 -0.90 13.68 9.56
C ASP A 125 -0.12 12.35 9.67
N HIS A 126 0.30 12.00 10.89
CA HIS A 126 1.08 10.79 11.17
C HIS A 126 0.44 9.50 10.63
N LEU A 127 -0.87 9.37 10.71
CA LEU A 127 -1.62 8.17 10.29
C LEU A 127 -2.09 8.24 8.83
N VAL A 128 -1.77 9.33 8.12
CA VAL A 128 -2.24 9.57 6.75
C VAL A 128 -3.76 9.44 6.66
N SER A 129 -4.47 10.07 7.61
CA SER A 129 -5.91 9.86 7.84
C SER A 129 -6.80 10.41 6.73
N ARG A 130 -6.33 11.40 5.96
CA ARG A 130 -7.10 11.96 4.85
C ARG A 130 -7.09 10.99 3.67
N PRO A 131 -8.27 10.64 3.09
CA PRO A 131 -8.34 9.69 1.96
C PRO A 131 -7.47 10.09 0.77
N ALA A 132 -7.32 11.39 0.48
CA ALA A 132 -6.48 11.88 -0.60
C ALA A 132 -4.98 11.59 -0.36
N ASP A 133 -4.50 11.78 0.87
CA ASP A 133 -3.11 11.50 1.23
C ASP A 133 -2.82 9.99 1.21
N ALA A 134 -3.78 9.19 1.72
CA ALA A 134 -3.68 7.74 1.68
C ALA A 134 -3.62 7.20 0.25
N ALA A 135 -4.48 7.72 -0.65
CA ALA A 135 -4.47 7.36 -2.06
C ALA A 135 -3.16 7.78 -2.75
N TYR A 136 -2.64 8.97 -2.43
CA TYR A 136 -1.35 9.45 -2.95
C TYR A 136 -0.20 8.56 -2.49
N ALA A 137 -0.09 8.27 -1.19
CA ALA A 137 0.96 7.41 -0.65
C ALA A 137 0.88 5.99 -1.25
N ALA A 138 -0.32 5.41 -1.37
CA ALA A 138 -0.52 4.10 -1.98
C ALA A 138 -0.11 4.08 -3.46
N GLY A 139 -0.47 5.11 -4.24
CA GLY A 139 -0.07 5.25 -5.64
C GLY A 139 1.45 5.34 -5.82
N LEU A 140 2.12 6.09 -4.95
CA LEU A 140 3.58 6.20 -4.95
C LEU A 140 4.26 4.87 -4.63
N ILE A 141 3.78 4.16 -3.62
CA ILE A 141 4.30 2.83 -3.25
C ILE A 141 4.10 1.85 -4.39
N ALA A 142 2.92 1.82 -5.01
CA ALA A 142 2.63 0.95 -6.14
C ALA A 142 3.55 1.22 -7.35
N ALA A 143 3.68 2.49 -7.75
CA ALA A 143 4.55 2.88 -8.85
C ALA A 143 6.04 2.58 -8.58
N TRP A 144 6.49 2.81 -7.34
CA TRP A 144 7.87 2.48 -6.94
C TRP A 144 8.09 0.97 -6.90
N ALA A 145 7.16 0.20 -6.31
CA ALA A 145 7.26 -1.24 -6.16
C ALA A 145 7.29 -1.97 -7.51
N ALA A 146 6.58 -1.47 -8.52
CA ALA A 146 6.56 -2.03 -9.87
C ALA A 146 7.96 -2.16 -10.50
N ARG A 147 8.95 -1.37 -10.05
CA ARG A 147 10.34 -1.48 -10.51
C ARG A 147 11.08 -2.70 -9.97
N PHE A 148 10.62 -3.29 -8.88
CA PHE A 148 11.31 -4.34 -8.13
C PHE A 148 10.51 -5.64 -8.06
N VAL A 149 9.24 -5.58 -8.36
CA VAL A 149 8.35 -6.76 -8.48
C VAL A 149 8.22 -7.06 -9.96
N PRO A 150 8.66 -8.24 -10.43
CA PRO A 150 8.47 -8.60 -11.82
C PRO A 150 6.96 -8.57 -12.12
N GLU A 151 6.61 -8.02 -13.27
CA GLU A 151 5.25 -8.20 -13.77
C GLU A 151 4.99 -9.70 -13.89
N PRO A 152 3.82 -10.19 -13.43
CA PRO A 152 3.46 -11.57 -13.70
C PRO A 152 3.56 -11.81 -15.20
N GLU A 153 4.22 -12.88 -15.60
CA GLU A 153 4.34 -13.25 -17.01
C GLU A 153 2.95 -13.26 -17.64
N VAL A 154 2.74 -12.39 -18.61
CA VAL A 154 1.56 -12.46 -19.47
C VAL A 154 1.87 -13.63 -20.42
N PRO A 155 1.03 -14.67 -20.50
CA PRO A 155 1.23 -15.69 -21.49
C PRO A 155 1.41 -15.05 -22.88
N GLU A 156 2.46 -15.39 -23.61
CA GLU A 156 2.73 -14.83 -24.95
C GLU A 156 1.58 -15.09 -25.91
N GLU A 157 0.83 -16.17 -25.72
CA GLU A 157 -0.41 -16.45 -26.41
C GLU A 157 -1.57 -15.85 -25.61
N ALA A 158 -2.10 -14.74 -26.10
CA ALA A 158 -3.34 -14.18 -25.58
C ALA A 158 -4.45 -15.23 -25.78
N SER A 159 -4.91 -15.84 -24.69
CA SER A 159 -6.06 -16.72 -24.74
C SER A 159 -7.25 -15.93 -25.30
N GLU A 160 -7.96 -16.49 -26.29
CA GLU A 160 -9.23 -15.91 -26.74
C GLU A 160 -10.30 -15.95 -25.65
N ALA A 161 -10.07 -16.77 -24.62
CA ALA A 161 -10.98 -16.90 -23.48
C ALA A 161 -10.80 -15.76 -22.46
N VAL A 162 -11.91 -15.34 -21.90
CA VAL A 162 -11.92 -14.55 -20.67
C VAL A 162 -11.63 -15.49 -19.50
N VAL A 163 -10.60 -15.18 -18.72
CA VAL A 163 -10.23 -15.96 -17.52
C VAL A 163 -10.51 -15.12 -16.28
N VAL A 164 -11.28 -15.66 -15.36
CA VAL A 164 -11.61 -15.04 -14.07
C VAL A 164 -11.08 -15.94 -12.96
N THR A 165 -10.32 -15.37 -12.03
CA THR A 165 -9.69 -16.10 -10.93
C THR A 165 -9.86 -15.36 -9.63
N GLU A 166 -10.30 -16.04 -8.58
CA GLU A 166 -10.35 -15.47 -7.23
C GLU A 166 -8.95 -15.06 -6.75
N THR A 167 -8.84 -13.87 -6.15
CA THR A 167 -7.55 -13.36 -5.67
C THR A 167 -7.22 -13.81 -4.25
N GLY A 168 -8.22 -14.20 -3.46
CA GLY A 168 -8.09 -14.46 -2.03
C GLY A 168 -7.91 -13.20 -1.16
N LEU A 169 -7.91 -12.00 -1.75
CA LEU A 169 -7.77 -10.74 -1.01
C LEU A 169 -9.07 -10.30 -0.33
N GLY A 170 -10.20 -10.77 -0.79
CA GLY A 170 -11.52 -10.48 -0.27
C GLY A 170 -12.51 -11.58 -0.65
N LYS A 171 -13.76 -11.45 -0.18
CA LYS A 171 -14.81 -12.46 -0.40
C LYS A 171 -15.20 -12.58 -1.88
N PHE A 172 -15.15 -11.48 -2.64
CA PHE A 172 -15.64 -11.39 -4.01
C PHE A 172 -14.61 -10.84 -5.01
N THR A 173 -13.40 -10.52 -4.55
CA THR A 173 -12.37 -9.93 -5.39
C THR A 173 -11.81 -10.94 -6.38
N ASN A 174 -11.95 -10.63 -7.66
CA ASN A 174 -11.47 -11.46 -8.76
C ASN A 174 -10.49 -10.69 -9.66
N ALA A 175 -9.47 -11.38 -10.12
CA ALA A 175 -8.64 -10.95 -11.24
C ALA A 175 -9.27 -11.44 -12.55
N VAL A 176 -9.37 -10.55 -13.53
CA VAL A 176 -9.95 -10.84 -14.84
C VAL A 176 -8.91 -10.60 -15.92
N MET A 177 -8.69 -11.60 -16.77
CA MET A 177 -7.82 -11.52 -17.94
C MET A 177 -8.65 -11.62 -19.21
N VAL A 178 -8.49 -10.65 -20.12
CA VAL A 178 -9.14 -10.62 -21.43
C VAL A 178 -8.06 -10.35 -22.47
N GLY A 179 -7.57 -11.38 -23.11
CA GLY A 179 -6.37 -11.26 -23.93
C GLY A 179 -5.19 -10.74 -23.10
N ARG A 180 -4.65 -9.58 -23.48
CA ARG A 180 -3.57 -8.88 -22.73
C ARG A 180 -4.06 -7.92 -21.65
N HIS A 181 -5.37 -7.71 -21.52
CA HIS A 181 -5.93 -6.73 -20.59
C HIS A 181 -6.19 -7.36 -19.24
N ARG A 182 -5.73 -6.71 -18.19
CA ARG A 182 -5.97 -7.07 -16.80
C ARG A 182 -7.00 -6.14 -16.21
N LEU A 183 -8.03 -6.72 -15.63
CA LEU A 183 -9.12 -6.02 -14.97
C LEU A 183 -9.33 -6.65 -13.60
N SER A 184 -10.08 -5.98 -12.74
CA SER A 184 -10.56 -6.53 -11.47
C SER A 184 -12.07 -6.51 -11.46
N ALA A 185 -12.67 -7.48 -10.78
CA ALA A 185 -14.10 -7.50 -10.48
C ALA A 185 -14.28 -7.68 -8.97
N ASP A 186 -15.24 -6.98 -8.40
CA ASP A 186 -15.56 -7.07 -6.97
C ASP A 186 -17.03 -6.66 -6.76
N GLU A 187 -17.49 -6.80 -5.54
CA GLU A 187 -18.79 -6.30 -5.12
C GLU A 187 -18.63 -5.03 -4.26
N PRO A 188 -19.66 -4.16 -4.19
CA PRO A 188 -19.66 -3.02 -3.29
C PRO A 188 -19.52 -3.43 -1.82
N LYS A 189 -18.99 -2.53 -0.99
CA LYS A 189 -18.86 -2.74 0.46
C LYS A 189 -20.20 -3.02 1.14
N SER A 190 -21.28 -2.47 0.61
CA SER A 190 -22.65 -2.68 1.13
C SER A 190 -23.10 -4.13 1.10
N VAL A 191 -22.54 -4.95 0.21
CA VAL A 191 -22.84 -6.39 0.12
C VAL A 191 -21.67 -7.27 0.56
N GLY A 192 -20.63 -6.66 1.16
CA GLY A 192 -19.49 -7.37 1.74
C GLY A 192 -18.29 -7.53 0.82
N GLY A 193 -18.23 -6.81 -0.29
CA GLY A 193 -17.06 -6.67 -1.15
C GLY A 193 -16.06 -5.64 -0.61
N LEU A 194 -14.95 -5.46 -1.31
CA LEU A 194 -13.94 -4.45 -1.04
C LEU A 194 -14.05 -3.21 -1.93
N ASP A 195 -14.93 -3.26 -2.95
CA ASP A 195 -15.13 -2.18 -3.94
C ASP A 195 -13.83 -1.88 -4.72
N THR A 196 -13.10 -2.93 -5.08
CA THR A 196 -11.82 -2.83 -5.80
C THR A 196 -11.95 -2.93 -7.31
N GLY A 197 -13.16 -3.13 -7.82
CA GLY A 197 -13.47 -3.19 -9.25
C GLY A 197 -14.98 -3.17 -9.51
N PRO A 198 -15.39 -3.04 -10.79
CA PRO A 198 -16.80 -3.13 -11.17
C PRO A 198 -17.43 -4.46 -10.75
N SER A 199 -18.72 -4.43 -10.41
CA SER A 199 -19.51 -5.64 -10.16
C SER A 199 -19.77 -6.41 -11.47
N PRO A 200 -20.17 -7.67 -11.40
CA PRO A 200 -20.54 -8.44 -12.60
C PRO A 200 -21.61 -7.78 -13.45
N TYR A 201 -22.59 -7.11 -12.85
CA TYR A 201 -23.65 -6.38 -13.57
C TYR A 201 -23.13 -5.08 -14.20
N ASP A 202 -22.17 -4.41 -13.57
CA ASP A 202 -21.50 -3.26 -14.18
C ASP A 202 -20.75 -3.67 -15.44
N TYR A 203 -20.10 -4.83 -15.47
CA TYR A 203 -19.45 -5.35 -16.67
C TYR A 203 -20.43 -5.59 -17.83
N LEU A 204 -21.64 -6.08 -17.55
CA LEU A 204 -22.68 -6.21 -18.57
C LEU A 204 -23.13 -4.85 -19.09
N SER A 205 -23.29 -3.88 -18.19
CA SER A 205 -23.63 -2.50 -18.56
C SER A 205 -22.55 -1.83 -19.38
N VAL A 206 -21.26 -2.03 -19.00
CA VAL A 206 -20.09 -1.57 -19.77
C VAL A 206 -20.07 -2.18 -21.17
N ALA A 207 -20.31 -3.50 -21.29
CA ALA A 207 -20.35 -4.17 -22.58
C ALA A 207 -21.42 -3.60 -23.50
N LEU A 208 -22.63 -3.39 -22.98
CA LEU A 208 -23.74 -2.79 -23.73
C LEU A 208 -23.44 -1.34 -24.15
N GLY A 209 -22.97 -0.52 -23.19
CA GLY A 209 -22.67 0.89 -23.43
C GLY A 209 -21.55 1.09 -24.45
N THR A 210 -20.47 0.32 -24.33
CA THR A 210 -19.33 0.41 -25.27
C THR A 210 -19.71 -0.10 -26.65
N CYS A 211 -20.44 -1.22 -26.75
CA CYS A 211 -20.94 -1.73 -28.02
C CYS A 211 -21.83 -0.71 -28.73
N THR A 212 -22.75 -0.07 -27.98
CA THR A 212 -23.64 0.97 -28.53
C THR A 212 -22.84 2.17 -29.04
N ALA A 213 -21.90 2.69 -28.23
CA ALA A 213 -21.09 3.86 -28.61
C ALA A 213 -20.24 3.59 -29.87
N MET A 214 -19.62 2.41 -29.92
CA MET A 214 -18.80 1.98 -31.06
C MET A 214 -19.64 1.79 -32.31
N THR A 215 -20.81 1.16 -32.17
CA THR A 215 -21.74 0.94 -33.31
C THR A 215 -22.22 2.26 -33.88
N LEU A 216 -22.60 3.23 -33.05
CA LEU A 216 -22.98 4.58 -33.50
C LEU A 216 -21.84 5.26 -34.27
N ARG A 217 -20.62 5.14 -33.78
CA ARG A 217 -19.45 5.70 -34.45
C ARG A 217 -19.19 5.04 -35.80
N MET A 218 -19.26 3.71 -35.86
CA MET A 218 -19.11 2.97 -37.13
C MET A 218 -20.20 3.32 -38.16
N TYR A 219 -21.44 3.40 -37.70
CA TYR A 219 -22.56 3.73 -38.56
C TYR A 219 -22.44 5.17 -39.10
N ALA A 220 -22.07 6.13 -38.26
CA ALA A 220 -21.83 7.51 -38.70
C ALA A 220 -20.71 7.58 -39.75
N GLY A 221 -19.61 6.82 -39.55
CA GLY A 221 -18.52 6.72 -40.53
C GLY A 221 -19.01 6.13 -41.86
N TYR A 222 -19.76 5.03 -41.82
CA TYR A 222 -20.34 4.42 -43.01
C TYR A 222 -21.26 5.37 -43.79
N LYS A 223 -22.09 6.13 -43.07
CA LYS A 223 -23.02 7.11 -43.68
C LYS A 223 -22.37 8.45 -43.96
N LYS A 224 -21.08 8.65 -43.66
CA LYS A 224 -20.35 9.92 -43.79
C LYS A 224 -21.03 11.08 -43.03
N LEU A 225 -21.62 10.75 -41.87
CA LEU A 225 -22.24 11.74 -40.98
C LEU A 225 -21.20 12.35 -40.05
N THR A 226 -21.27 13.64 -39.81
CA THR A 226 -20.46 14.29 -38.76
C THR A 226 -21.08 13.98 -37.41
N LEU A 227 -20.35 13.24 -36.58
CA LEU A 227 -20.76 12.86 -35.23
C LEU A 227 -19.75 13.40 -34.22
N GLY A 228 -20.22 14.21 -33.28
CA GLY A 228 -19.42 14.71 -32.16
C GLY A 228 -19.08 13.62 -31.16
N LYS A 229 -18.75 13.97 -29.90
CA LYS A 229 -18.50 13.03 -28.81
C LYS A 229 -19.78 12.26 -28.50
N VAL A 230 -19.70 10.94 -28.47
CA VAL A 230 -20.80 10.06 -28.05
C VAL A 230 -20.63 9.71 -26.58
N SER A 231 -21.70 9.81 -25.82
CA SER A 231 -21.81 9.32 -24.46
C SER A 231 -23.03 8.40 -24.38
N VAL A 232 -22.90 7.27 -23.74
CA VAL A 232 -23.97 6.30 -23.50
C VAL A 232 -24.04 6.04 -22.02
N GLU A 233 -25.20 6.22 -21.44
CA GLU A 233 -25.51 5.92 -20.05
C GLU A 233 -26.38 4.67 -20.00
N VAL A 234 -26.01 3.71 -19.18
CA VAL A 234 -26.76 2.46 -18.97
C VAL A 234 -27.01 2.31 -17.48
N SER A 235 -28.26 2.21 -17.09
CA SER A 235 -28.69 1.93 -15.73
C SER A 235 -29.31 0.55 -15.62
N HIS A 236 -29.13 -0.13 -14.49
CA HIS A 236 -29.74 -1.42 -14.17
C HIS A 236 -30.30 -1.44 -12.76
#